data_c51280b1d53ac07259226f05cb61ed7a
#
_entry.id   c51280b1d53ac07259226f05cb61ed7a
#
_cell.length_a   1.000
_cell.length_b   1.000
_cell.length_c   1.000
_cell.angle_alpha   90.00
_cell.angle_beta   90.00
_cell.angle_gamma   90.00
#
_symmetry.space_group_name_H-M   'P 1'
#
loop_
_entity.id
_entity.type
_entity.pdbx_description
1 polymer ?
#
loop_
_entity_poly.entity_id
_entity_poly.type
_entity_poly.pdbx_seq_one_letter_code
_entity_poly.pdbx_strand_id
1 'polypeptide(L)'
;MRYMHYYTQKASVPEEQWAAFKSKLKLAFNNLPDSSTSAGGFYKDCPITLCYGPGKQGVRKADKLFVTGQGNDFTGEATWFNGDRLVGHEAQSFILPNVFDPENQKWMHCNTECKPYDWFVVTALILIHHEAPGCFEISSDGRREHWEPVIRWLAPVVGHELTLPQAVDGVGERYYPDSFENRLVGLPSFHF
;
A
#
# COMPACT_ATOMS: atom_id res chain seq x y z
N MET A 1 14.44 7.40 -6.22
CA MET A 1 13.32 8.35 -6.27
C MET A 1 12.48 8.15 -5.02
N ARG A 2 11.94 9.21 -4.38
CA ARG A 2 11.07 9.05 -3.20
C ARG A 2 9.63 9.17 -3.65
N TYR A 3 8.80 8.17 -3.36
CA TYR A 3 7.35 8.19 -3.59
C TYR A 3 6.70 7.32 -2.52
N MET A 4 6.01 7.96 -1.58
CA MET A 4 5.62 7.33 -0.34
C MET A 4 4.11 7.35 -0.14
N HIS A 5 3.63 6.27 0.44
CA HIS A 5 2.31 6.16 1.03
C HIS A 5 2.47 6.10 2.55
N TYR A 6 1.61 6.80 3.25
CA TYR A 6 1.59 6.89 4.71
C TYR A 6 0.28 6.37 5.23
N TYR A 7 0.32 5.60 6.28
CA TYR A 7 -0.89 5.08 6.90
C TYR A 7 -0.67 4.89 8.41
N THR A 8 -1.61 5.41 9.20
CA THR A 8 -1.57 5.34 10.66
C THR A 8 -2.78 4.56 11.12
N GLN A 9 -2.55 3.45 11.80
CA GLN A 9 -3.63 2.66 12.39
C GLN A 9 -4.21 3.39 13.60
N LYS A 10 -5.54 3.49 13.69
CA LYS A 10 -6.29 4.17 14.76
C LYS A 10 -7.06 3.18 15.62
N ALA A 11 -7.38 2.02 15.07
CA ALA A 11 -8.09 0.95 15.76
C ALA A 11 -7.74 -0.41 15.14
N SER A 12 -7.93 -1.47 15.88
CA SER A 12 -7.89 -2.82 15.32
C SER A 12 -9.00 -2.99 14.30
N VAL A 13 -8.70 -3.68 13.22
CA VAL A 13 -9.69 -4.02 12.20
C VAL A 13 -10.56 -5.16 12.72
N PRO A 14 -11.88 -5.04 12.78
CA PRO A 14 -12.77 -6.14 13.14
C PRO A 14 -12.55 -7.36 12.24
N GLU A 15 -12.63 -8.55 12.81
CA GLU A 15 -12.30 -9.81 12.12
C GLU A 15 -13.08 -9.98 10.79
N GLU A 16 -14.37 -9.67 10.79
CA GLU A 16 -15.20 -9.74 9.58
C GLU A 16 -14.72 -8.77 8.48
N GLN A 17 -14.40 -7.53 8.86
CA GLN A 17 -13.87 -6.53 7.93
C GLN A 17 -12.49 -6.91 7.41
N TRP A 18 -11.64 -7.47 8.28
CA TRP A 18 -10.33 -7.98 7.88
C TRP A 18 -10.44 -9.15 6.90
N ALA A 19 -11.38 -10.07 7.15
CA ALA A 19 -11.64 -11.17 6.23
C ALA A 19 -12.17 -10.69 4.87
N ALA A 20 -13.07 -9.70 4.87
CA ALA A 20 -13.57 -9.06 3.65
C ALA A 20 -12.44 -8.37 2.86
N PHE A 21 -11.60 -7.59 3.55
CA PHE A 21 -10.41 -6.96 2.96
C PHE A 21 -9.50 -8.00 2.30
N LYS A 22 -9.10 -9.06 3.02
CA LYS A 22 -8.24 -10.11 2.47
C LYS A 22 -8.84 -10.81 1.26
N SER A 23 -10.14 -11.11 1.31
CA SER A 23 -10.85 -11.73 0.19
C SER A 23 -10.82 -10.85 -1.07
N LYS A 24 -11.09 -9.54 -0.92
CA LYS A 24 -11.04 -8.60 -2.04
C LYS A 24 -9.63 -8.33 -2.53
N LEU A 25 -8.65 -8.29 -1.63
CA LEU A 25 -7.24 -8.17 -2.00
C LEU A 25 -6.78 -9.37 -2.82
N LYS A 26 -7.19 -10.58 -2.44
CA LYS A 26 -6.94 -11.81 -3.20
C LYS A 26 -7.61 -11.77 -4.58
N LEU A 27 -8.85 -11.30 -4.64
CA LEU A 27 -9.57 -11.13 -5.91
C LEU A 27 -8.85 -10.14 -6.82
N ALA A 28 -8.44 -9.00 -6.29
CA ALA A 28 -7.65 -7.99 -7.00
C ALA A 28 -6.32 -8.57 -7.52
N PHE A 29 -5.61 -9.34 -6.71
CA PHE A 29 -4.37 -9.99 -7.11
C PHE A 29 -4.56 -10.97 -8.27
N ASN A 30 -5.64 -11.74 -8.27
CA ASN A 30 -5.96 -12.66 -9.37
C ASN A 30 -6.32 -11.95 -10.68
N ASN A 31 -6.72 -10.69 -10.60
CA ASN A 31 -7.15 -9.87 -11.73
C ASN A 31 -6.20 -8.71 -12.01
N LEU A 32 -4.95 -8.75 -11.51
CA LEU A 32 -3.96 -7.71 -11.79
C LEU A 32 -3.83 -7.47 -13.30
N PRO A 33 -3.76 -6.20 -13.74
CA PRO A 33 -3.47 -5.89 -15.13
C PRO A 33 -2.07 -6.40 -15.51
N ASP A 34 -1.84 -6.59 -16.80
CA ASP A 34 -0.56 -7.11 -17.31
C ASP A 34 0.61 -6.19 -17.00
N SER A 35 0.34 -4.89 -16.96
CA SER A 35 1.35 -3.88 -16.63
C SER A 35 0.76 -2.73 -15.81
N SER A 36 1.62 -2.05 -15.06
CA SER A 36 1.23 -0.87 -14.34
C SER A 36 1.25 0.36 -15.25
N THR A 37 0.22 1.19 -15.12
CA THR A 37 0.22 2.57 -15.64
C THR A 37 0.66 3.55 -14.55
N SER A 38 1.52 3.09 -13.63
CA SER A 38 1.85 3.81 -12.41
C SER A 38 2.38 5.22 -12.65
N ALA A 39 2.20 6.06 -11.65
CA ALA A 39 2.39 7.50 -11.61
C ALA A 39 3.79 7.95 -11.95
N GLY A 40 4.72 7.45 -12.31
CA GLY A 40 6.07 7.98 -12.52
C GLY A 40 6.61 7.89 -13.94
N GLY A 41 5.91 7.21 -14.83
CA GLY A 41 6.33 7.05 -16.22
C GLY A 41 7.54 6.13 -16.45
N PHE A 42 8.43 5.96 -15.46
CA PHE A 42 9.63 5.13 -15.59
C PHE A 42 9.35 3.63 -15.69
N TYR A 43 8.26 3.18 -15.08
CA TYR A 43 7.86 1.76 -15.03
C TYR A 43 6.57 1.50 -15.80
N LYS A 44 6.20 2.43 -16.68
CA LYS A 44 5.07 2.24 -17.57
C LYS A 44 5.32 0.98 -18.40
N ASP A 45 4.27 0.19 -18.54
CA ASP A 45 4.30 -1.08 -19.28
C ASP A 45 5.17 -2.20 -18.65
N CYS A 46 5.70 -1.99 -17.44
CA CYS A 46 6.37 -3.06 -16.69
C CYS A 46 5.35 -3.99 -16.01
N PRO A 47 5.61 -5.31 -16.00
CA PRO A 47 4.73 -6.26 -15.32
C PRO A 47 4.60 -5.97 -13.82
N ILE A 48 3.38 -6.08 -13.30
CA ILE A 48 3.14 -6.03 -11.85
C ILE A 48 3.42 -7.43 -11.29
N THR A 49 4.58 -7.59 -10.69
CA THR A 49 4.99 -8.83 -10.06
C THR A 49 5.29 -8.58 -8.60
N LEU A 50 4.71 -9.41 -7.74
CA LEU A 50 4.83 -9.31 -6.29
C LEU A 50 5.66 -10.45 -5.74
N CYS A 51 6.35 -10.19 -4.62
CA CYS A 51 7.05 -11.20 -3.86
C CYS A 51 6.77 -11.05 -2.35
N TYR A 52 7.04 -12.13 -1.61
CA TYR A 52 7.04 -12.10 -0.15
C TYR A 52 8.36 -11.55 0.34
N GLY A 53 8.39 -10.37 0.88
CA GLY A 53 9.56 -9.83 1.52
C GLY A 53 10.87 -9.92 0.73
N PRO A 54 11.98 -9.53 1.34
CA PRO A 54 13.26 -9.47 0.65
C PRO A 54 13.76 -10.85 0.23
N GLY A 55 14.18 -10.98 -1.01
CA GLY A 55 14.92 -12.13 -1.52
C GLY A 55 14.11 -13.27 -2.11
N LYS A 56 12.80 -13.13 -2.26
CA LYS A 56 11.97 -14.16 -2.89
C LYS A 56 11.57 -13.78 -4.31
N GLN A 57 11.40 -14.81 -5.15
CA GLN A 57 11.00 -14.66 -6.53
C GLN A 57 9.59 -14.06 -6.62
N GLY A 58 9.36 -13.22 -7.60
CA GLY A 58 8.07 -12.61 -7.88
C GLY A 58 6.96 -13.65 -8.12
N VAL A 59 5.77 -13.37 -7.62
CA VAL A 59 4.60 -14.25 -7.68
C VAL A 59 3.37 -13.46 -8.07
N ARG A 60 2.66 -13.90 -9.10
CA ARG A 60 1.37 -13.31 -9.54
C ARG A 60 0.16 -14.17 -9.18
N LYS A 61 0.33 -15.29 -8.44
CA LYS A 61 -0.77 -16.17 -8.05
C LYS A 61 -1.14 -15.94 -6.61
N ALA A 62 -2.42 -15.70 -6.36
CA ALA A 62 -2.95 -15.39 -5.05
C ALA A 62 -2.72 -16.51 -4.02
N ASP A 63 -2.82 -17.76 -4.42
CA ASP A 63 -2.54 -18.91 -3.56
C ASP A 63 -1.10 -18.90 -3.02
N LYS A 64 -0.15 -18.41 -3.81
CA LYS A 64 1.24 -18.26 -3.36
C LYS A 64 1.47 -16.99 -2.56
N LEU A 65 0.76 -15.90 -2.85
CA LEU A 65 0.82 -14.66 -2.08
C LEU A 65 0.18 -14.82 -0.70
N PHE A 66 -0.88 -15.61 -0.61
CA PHE A 66 -1.67 -15.79 0.62
C PHE A 66 -1.50 -17.16 1.29
N VAL A 67 -0.60 -18.00 0.82
CA VAL A 67 -0.25 -19.25 1.47
C VAL A 67 0.75 -19.00 2.57
N THR A 68 0.39 -19.50 3.68
CA THR A 68 1.08 -19.51 4.95
C THR A 68 2.27 -20.45 4.96
N GLY A 69 3.12 -20.28 5.90
CA GLY A 69 3.94 -21.35 6.40
C GLY A 69 5.40 -21.03 6.59
N GLN A 70 5.85 -19.83 6.33
CA GLN A 70 7.20 -19.45 6.71
C GLN A 70 7.32 -17.94 7.00
N GLY A 71 6.61 -17.50 8.02
CA GLY A 71 6.85 -16.22 8.66
C GLY A 71 6.25 -15.00 7.99
N ASN A 72 5.36 -15.18 7.01
CA ASN A 72 4.71 -14.08 6.29
C ASN A 72 3.24 -14.39 6.11
N ASP A 73 2.57 -14.38 7.22
CA ASP A 73 1.25 -14.91 7.35
C ASP A 73 0.20 -13.87 7.03
N PHE A 74 -0.37 -13.96 5.83
CA PHE A 74 -1.65 -13.31 5.56
C PHE A 74 -2.83 -14.00 6.24
N THR A 75 -2.59 -15.08 6.96
CA THR A 75 -3.64 -15.74 7.77
C THR A 75 -3.78 -15.10 9.12
N GLY A 76 -2.78 -14.35 9.54
CA GLY A 76 -2.73 -13.77 10.85
C GLY A 76 -3.04 -12.29 10.87
N GLU A 77 -2.18 -11.60 11.51
CA GLU A 77 -2.33 -10.24 12.02
C GLU A 77 -1.81 -9.17 11.05
N ALA A 78 -1.27 -9.53 9.91
CA ALA A 78 -0.75 -8.57 8.93
C ALA A 78 -0.81 -9.08 7.50
N THR A 79 -0.91 -8.12 6.57
CA THR A 79 -0.68 -8.31 5.13
C THR A 79 0.64 -7.65 4.75
N TRP A 80 1.52 -8.36 4.03
CA TRP A 80 2.75 -7.74 3.53
C TRP A 80 3.26 -8.35 2.23
N PHE A 81 3.88 -7.52 1.40
CA PHE A 81 4.47 -7.88 0.12
C PHE A 81 5.48 -6.81 -0.32
N ASN A 82 6.21 -7.12 -1.39
CA ASN A 82 7.13 -6.21 -2.06
C ASN A 82 7.09 -6.43 -3.57
N GLY A 83 7.79 -5.62 -4.33
CA GLY A 83 8.04 -5.82 -5.75
C GLY A 83 9.08 -6.91 -6.03
N ASP A 84 9.24 -7.26 -7.31
CA ASP A 84 10.13 -8.32 -7.75
C ASP A 84 11.60 -7.92 -7.66
N ARG A 85 12.31 -8.55 -6.74
CA ARG A 85 13.72 -8.28 -6.51
C ARG A 85 14.63 -8.74 -7.66
N LEU A 86 14.24 -9.79 -8.38
CA LEU A 86 15.10 -10.35 -9.44
C LEU A 86 15.30 -9.38 -10.60
N VAL A 87 14.34 -8.49 -10.81
CA VAL A 87 14.39 -7.47 -11.86
C VAL A 87 14.55 -6.04 -11.31
N GLY A 88 14.88 -5.90 -10.02
CA GLY A 88 15.09 -4.61 -9.38
C GLY A 88 13.81 -3.80 -9.15
N HIS A 89 12.66 -4.43 -9.15
CA HIS A 89 11.37 -3.78 -8.93
C HIS A 89 10.93 -3.78 -7.45
N GLU A 90 11.78 -4.19 -6.52
CA GLU A 90 11.56 -4.03 -5.09
C GLU A 90 11.99 -2.66 -4.58
N ALA A 91 11.32 -2.18 -3.54
CA ALA A 91 11.74 -1.06 -2.71
C ALA A 91 11.40 -1.37 -1.25
N GLN A 92 10.67 -0.52 -0.55
CA GLN A 92 10.25 -0.83 0.81
C GLN A 92 9.07 -1.81 0.80
N SER A 93 9.13 -2.86 1.65
CA SER A 93 7.99 -3.76 1.83
C SER A 93 6.77 -3.03 2.37
N PHE A 94 5.63 -3.28 1.76
CA PHE A 94 4.34 -2.88 2.30
C PHE A 94 3.94 -3.83 3.43
N ILE A 95 3.52 -3.29 4.57
CA ILE A 95 3.08 -4.07 5.75
C ILE A 95 1.84 -3.39 6.31
N LEU A 96 0.73 -4.10 6.40
CA LEU A 96 -0.53 -3.60 6.95
C LEU A 96 -1.01 -4.56 8.04
N PRO A 97 -0.92 -4.19 9.33
CA PRO A 97 -1.43 -5.00 10.44
C PRO A 97 -2.94 -4.84 10.63
N ASN A 98 -3.60 -5.85 11.20
CA ASN A 98 -5.00 -5.76 11.61
C ASN A 98 -5.17 -5.39 13.09
N VAL A 99 -4.18 -5.71 13.92
CA VAL A 99 -4.23 -5.44 15.36
C VAL A 99 -3.59 -4.10 15.66
N PHE A 100 -4.33 -3.25 16.35
CA PHE A 100 -3.83 -1.97 16.83
C PHE A 100 -3.14 -2.13 18.18
N ASP A 101 -1.91 -1.66 18.27
CA ASP A 101 -1.13 -1.62 19.50
C ASP A 101 -0.96 -0.15 19.93
N PRO A 102 -1.71 0.33 20.95
CA PRO A 102 -1.65 1.72 21.39
C PRO A 102 -0.29 2.11 22.02
N GLU A 103 0.46 1.12 22.54
CA GLU A 103 1.79 1.37 23.12
C GLU A 103 2.87 1.51 22.04
N ASN A 104 2.65 0.89 20.88
CA ASN A 104 3.52 0.95 19.73
C ASN A 104 2.84 1.59 18.51
N GLN A 105 1.98 2.57 18.73
CA GLN A 105 1.34 3.31 17.64
C GLN A 105 2.41 3.83 16.69
N LYS A 106 2.67 3.07 15.64
CA LYS A 106 3.67 3.42 14.64
C LYS A 106 2.96 4.07 13.45
N TRP A 107 3.42 5.25 13.15
CA TRP A 107 3.25 5.81 11.83
C TRP A 107 3.96 4.90 10.82
N MET A 108 3.20 4.31 9.93
CA MET A 108 3.71 3.39 8.92
C MET A 108 3.82 4.10 7.57
N HIS A 109 4.78 3.68 6.81
CA HIS A 109 4.97 4.19 5.46
C HIS A 109 5.53 3.11 4.55
N CYS A 110 5.31 3.28 3.24
CA CYS A 110 5.88 2.44 2.21
C CYS A 110 6.44 3.34 1.10
N ASN A 111 7.75 3.35 0.94
CA ASN A 111 8.38 4.00 -0.21
C ASN A 111 8.43 3.01 -1.37
N THR A 112 7.54 3.19 -2.32
CA THR A 112 7.45 2.31 -3.51
C THR A 112 8.38 2.74 -4.64
N GLU A 113 8.88 3.98 -4.59
CA GLU A 113 9.68 4.60 -5.66
C GLU A 113 8.97 4.60 -7.03
N CYS A 114 7.65 4.58 -7.05
CA CYS A 114 6.80 4.40 -8.23
C CYS A 114 7.04 3.07 -8.99
N LYS A 115 7.63 2.07 -8.36
CA LYS A 115 7.89 0.77 -8.98
C LYS A 115 6.58 0.01 -9.24
N PRO A 116 6.54 -1.00 -10.13
CA PRO A 116 5.29 -1.63 -10.58
C PRO A 116 4.38 -2.14 -9.46
N TYR A 117 4.93 -2.60 -8.33
CA TYR A 117 4.13 -3.07 -7.19
C TYR A 117 3.37 -1.95 -6.45
N ASP A 118 3.70 -0.68 -6.71
CA ASP A 118 2.96 0.49 -6.24
C ASP A 118 1.46 0.38 -6.54
N TRP A 119 1.13 -0.13 -7.71
CA TRP A 119 -0.25 -0.41 -8.10
C TRP A 119 -0.99 -1.24 -7.05
N PHE A 120 -0.34 -2.28 -6.53
CA PHE A 120 -0.95 -3.17 -5.54
C PHE A 120 -0.90 -2.59 -4.11
N VAL A 121 0.08 -1.74 -3.81
CA VAL A 121 0.08 -0.95 -2.55
C VAL A 121 -1.12 -0.01 -2.52
N VAL A 122 -1.35 0.75 -3.58
CA VAL A 122 -2.52 1.62 -3.72
C VAL A 122 -3.82 0.82 -3.66
N THR A 123 -3.87 -0.35 -4.32
CA THR A 123 -5.01 -1.29 -4.24
C THR A 123 -5.31 -1.68 -2.79
N ALA A 124 -4.31 -2.08 -2.02
CA ALA A 124 -4.49 -2.48 -0.63
C ALA A 124 -4.97 -1.31 0.24
N LEU A 125 -4.44 -0.11 0.01
CA LEU A 125 -4.84 1.09 0.76
C LEU A 125 -6.27 1.54 0.43
N ILE A 126 -6.70 1.46 -0.83
CA ILE A 126 -8.10 1.73 -1.22
C ILE A 126 -9.03 0.71 -0.57
N LEU A 127 -8.69 -0.58 -0.64
CA LEU A 127 -9.51 -1.63 -0.08
C LEU A 127 -9.65 -1.52 1.44
N ILE A 128 -8.56 -1.31 2.18
CA ILE A 128 -8.65 -1.19 3.63
C ILE A 128 -9.40 0.08 4.06
N HIS A 129 -9.27 1.17 3.32
CA HIS A 129 -10.05 2.40 3.55
C HIS A 129 -11.56 2.13 3.43
N HIS A 130 -11.95 1.32 2.45
CA HIS A 130 -13.35 1.01 2.18
C HIS A 130 -13.91 -0.07 3.11
N GLU A 131 -13.17 -1.16 3.34
CA GLU A 131 -13.64 -2.30 4.15
C GLU A 131 -13.59 -2.03 5.66
N ALA A 132 -12.67 -1.19 6.11
CA ALA A 132 -12.47 -0.87 7.52
C ALA A 132 -12.43 0.65 7.75
N PRO A 133 -13.52 1.36 7.47
CA PRO A 133 -13.56 2.82 7.59
C PRO A 133 -13.23 3.26 9.01
N GLY A 134 -12.35 4.26 9.13
CA GLY A 134 -11.90 4.80 10.42
C GLY A 134 -10.78 4.01 11.11
N CYS A 135 -10.43 2.80 10.64
CA CYS A 135 -9.33 2.04 11.22
C CYS A 135 -7.94 2.57 10.81
N PHE A 136 -7.85 3.27 9.69
CA PHE A 136 -6.62 3.85 9.18
C PHE A 136 -6.82 5.28 8.68
N GLU A 137 -5.88 6.15 9.01
CA GLU A 137 -5.67 7.41 8.29
C GLU A 137 -4.62 7.17 7.20
N ILE A 138 -4.96 7.52 5.97
CA ILE A 138 -4.13 7.25 4.78
C ILE A 138 -3.84 8.54 4.06
N SER A 139 -2.56 8.78 3.74
CA SER A 139 -2.10 9.87 2.89
C SER A 139 -0.99 9.41 1.95
N SER A 140 -0.61 10.24 0.98
CA SER A 140 0.37 9.85 -0.04
C SER A 140 1.10 11.06 -0.61
N ASP A 141 2.34 10.87 -1.09
CA ASP A 141 3.00 11.81 -2.00
C ASP A 141 2.28 11.86 -3.36
N GLY A 142 1.52 10.81 -3.69
CA GLY A 142 0.66 10.73 -4.86
C GLY A 142 -0.56 11.62 -4.75
N ARG A 143 -1.02 12.08 -5.90
CA ARG A 143 -2.25 12.86 -6.04
C ARG A 143 -3.37 11.98 -6.57
N ARG A 144 -4.58 12.53 -6.63
CA ARG A 144 -5.77 11.87 -7.18
C ARG A 144 -5.51 11.21 -8.53
N GLU A 145 -4.89 11.93 -9.47
CA GLU A 145 -4.60 11.42 -10.81
C GLU A 145 -3.71 10.15 -10.84
N HIS A 146 -2.94 9.91 -9.77
CA HIS A 146 -2.11 8.71 -9.64
C HIS A 146 -2.90 7.51 -9.13
N TRP A 147 -3.95 7.74 -8.36
CA TRP A 147 -4.79 6.71 -7.74
C TRP A 147 -6.02 6.35 -8.58
N GLU A 148 -6.54 7.30 -9.37
CA GLU A 148 -7.72 7.07 -10.20
C GLU A 148 -7.61 5.89 -11.19
N PRO A 149 -6.47 5.63 -11.85
CA PRO A 149 -6.35 4.46 -12.71
C PRO A 149 -6.55 3.15 -11.94
N VAL A 150 -6.04 3.07 -10.69
CA VAL A 150 -6.21 1.91 -9.83
C VAL A 150 -7.68 1.75 -9.44
N ILE A 151 -8.35 2.81 -9.01
CA ILE A 151 -9.77 2.76 -8.62
C ILE A 151 -10.67 2.34 -9.78
N ARG A 152 -10.43 2.90 -10.99
CA ARG A 152 -11.20 2.56 -12.20
C ARG A 152 -11.06 1.09 -12.60
N TRP A 153 -9.89 0.52 -12.39
CA TRP A 153 -9.66 -0.90 -12.62
C TRP A 153 -10.25 -1.74 -11.49
N LEU A 154 -10.09 -1.32 -10.23
CA LEU A 154 -10.44 -2.12 -9.05
C LEU A 154 -11.96 -2.21 -8.83
N ALA A 155 -12.71 -1.11 -9.02
CA ALA A 155 -14.13 -1.06 -8.75
C ALA A 155 -14.94 -2.16 -9.48
N PRO A 156 -14.78 -2.39 -10.79
CA PRO A 156 -15.45 -3.50 -11.46
C PRO A 156 -14.95 -4.88 -11.01
N VAL A 157 -13.68 -5.00 -10.59
CA VAL A 157 -13.12 -6.27 -10.07
C VAL A 157 -13.82 -6.68 -8.77
N VAL A 158 -14.04 -5.72 -7.87
CA VAL A 158 -14.70 -5.99 -6.57
C VAL A 158 -16.23 -5.84 -6.61
N GLY A 159 -16.78 -5.34 -7.71
CA GLY A 159 -18.21 -5.29 -7.97
C GLY A 159 -18.97 -4.16 -7.26
N HIS A 160 -18.29 -3.11 -6.79
CA HIS A 160 -18.93 -1.93 -6.18
C HIS A 160 -18.08 -0.67 -6.35
N GLU A 161 -18.69 0.48 -6.12
CA GLU A 161 -17.99 1.76 -6.12
C GLU A 161 -16.99 1.86 -4.97
N LEU A 162 -15.87 2.50 -5.25
CA LEU A 162 -14.80 2.77 -4.29
C LEU A 162 -14.53 4.27 -4.24
N THR A 163 -14.11 4.75 -3.08
CA THR A 163 -13.72 6.14 -2.86
C THR A 163 -12.24 6.25 -2.50
N LEU A 164 -11.64 7.38 -2.83
CA LEU A 164 -10.28 7.69 -2.41
C LEU A 164 -10.26 8.14 -0.95
N PRO A 165 -9.18 7.84 -0.21
CA PRO A 165 -8.94 8.49 1.08
C PRO A 165 -8.93 10.01 0.92
N GLN A 166 -9.54 10.73 1.88
CA GLN A 166 -9.74 12.18 1.81
C GLN A 166 -8.43 12.95 1.56
N ALA A 167 -7.35 12.56 2.22
CA ALA A 167 -6.04 13.20 2.05
C ALA A 167 -5.41 13.01 0.67
N VAL A 168 -5.88 12.02 -0.12
CA VAL A 168 -5.47 11.78 -1.50
C VAL A 168 -6.38 12.50 -2.49
N ASP A 169 -7.64 12.69 -2.14
CA ASP A 169 -8.66 13.34 -2.99
C ASP A 169 -8.45 14.87 -3.13
N GLY A 170 -7.50 15.44 -2.39
CA GLY A 170 -7.13 16.86 -2.51
C GLY A 170 -8.06 17.82 -1.76
N VAL A 171 -8.99 17.31 -0.95
CA VAL A 171 -9.94 18.09 -0.15
C VAL A 171 -9.40 18.35 1.27
N GLY A 172 -8.19 17.90 1.58
CA GLY A 172 -7.55 18.13 2.88
C GLY A 172 -6.11 18.59 2.73
N GLU A 173 -5.66 19.41 3.67
CA GLU A 173 -4.24 19.74 3.80
C GLU A 173 -3.42 18.45 3.91
N ARG A 174 -2.25 18.45 3.27
CA ARG A 174 -1.31 17.30 3.38
C ARG A 174 -1.00 17.09 4.86
N TYR A 175 -1.52 16.03 5.43
CA TYR A 175 -1.21 15.65 6.80
C TYR A 175 0.24 15.12 6.84
N TYR A 176 1.16 15.97 7.28
CA TYR A 176 2.45 15.55 7.78
C TYR A 176 2.30 15.34 9.28
N PRO A 177 2.52 14.12 9.82
CA PRO A 177 2.53 13.94 11.26
C PRO A 177 3.54 14.91 11.91
N ASP A 178 3.19 15.55 13.01
CA ASP A 178 4.00 16.54 13.75
C ASP A 178 5.45 16.08 14.06
N SER A 179 5.72 14.77 13.99
CA SER A 179 7.05 14.20 14.16
C SER A 179 8.04 14.53 13.04
N PHE A 180 7.58 15.09 11.91
CA PHE A 180 8.47 15.42 10.79
C PHE A 180 9.08 16.82 10.92
N GLU A 181 8.36 17.79 11.46
CA GLU A 181 8.86 19.15 11.67
C GLU A 181 9.96 19.19 12.73
N ASN A 182 9.89 18.36 13.76
CA ASN A 182 10.88 18.29 14.82
C ASN A 182 12.21 17.62 14.43
N ARG A 183 12.30 16.96 13.27
CA ARG A 183 13.55 16.37 12.76
C ARG A 183 14.32 17.26 11.78
N LEU A 184 13.67 18.27 11.20
CA LEU A 184 14.31 19.20 10.27
C LEU A 184 14.98 20.38 10.98
N VAL A 185 14.67 20.64 12.25
CA VAL A 185 15.24 21.75 13.04
C VAL A 185 16.68 21.48 13.51
N GLY A 186 17.20 20.25 13.33
CA GLY A 186 18.51 19.84 13.81
C GLY A 186 19.58 19.65 12.73
N LEU A 187 19.31 19.91 11.46
CA LEU A 187 20.31 19.78 10.41
C LEU A 187 21.03 21.12 10.17
N PRO A 188 22.38 21.16 10.22
CA PRO A 188 23.13 22.36 9.88
C PRO A 188 22.88 22.74 8.41
N SER A 189 22.59 24.01 8.18
CA SER A 189 22.49 24.59 6.85
C SER A 189 23.81 24.45 6.10
N PHE A 190 23.86 23.58 5.11
CA PHE A 190 24.94 23.59 4.12
C PHE A 190 24.63 24.69 3.10
N HIS A 191 25.41 25.78 3.17
CA HIS A 191 25.51 26.74 2.08
C HIS A 191 26.43 26.16 1.00
N PHE A 192 25.90 26.07 -0.22
CA PHE A 192 26.70 26.02 -1.46
C PHE A 192 26.54 27.31 -2.22
#